data_f13564578bba3662e5b5290f75425f36
#
_entry.id   f13564578bba3662e5b5290f75425f36
#
_cell.length_a   1.000
_cell.length_b   1.000
_cell.length_c   1.000
_cell.angle_alpha   90.00
_cell.angle_beta   90.00
_cell.angle_gamma   90.00
#
_symmetry.space_group_name_H-M   'P 1'
#
loop_
_entity.id
_entity.type
_entity.pdbx_description
1 polymer ?
#
loop_
_entity_poly.entity_id
_entity_poly.type
_entity_poly.pdbx_seq_one_letter_code
_entity_poly.pdbx_strand_id
1 'polypeptide(L)'
;MAVKKLKPVTPGTRFRVAPAFDEITASRPEKSLLAPLKKSGGRNNEGKMTARYIGGGHKRRLRIVDFQRSKFGVPATVKSIEYDPNRTARIALLYYADGAKAYIIAPEGLQVGQTVISGEKVAPEVGNAMHMVNIPMGTIVHNVELKPGKGGALARSAGGYAQIVARDARYVTVKLPSGEMRLILGVCMATVGTVGNADHMNVVLGKAGRKRWLGVRPRTRGVAMNPVDHPMGGGEGRSSGGHPRSRNGLLSKGKKTRSPKKYSNKFIISKRSK
;
A
#
# COMPACT_ATOMS: atom_id res chain seq x y z
N MET A 1 1.60 11.04 19.26
CA MET A 1 1.80 11.43 17.84
C MET A 1 2.68 10.39 17.17
N ALA A 2 2.23 9.81 16.08
CA ALA A 2 2.98 8.74 15.39
C ALA A 2 4.28 9.20 14.69
N VAL A 3 4.57 10.52 14.67
CA VAL A 3 5.80 11.09 14.12
C VAL A 3 6.44 12.12 15.05
N LYS A 4 7.78 12.18 15.06
CA LYS A 4 8.56 13.14 15.84
C LYS A 4 9.58 13.89 14.99
N LYS A 5 9.70 15.19 15.18
CA LYS A 5 10.78 16.03 14.65
C LYS A 5 12.07 15.75 15.43
N LEU A 6 13.18 15.63 14.73
CA LEU A 6 14.48 15.51 15.37
C LEU A 6 15.11 16.89 15.62
N LYS A 7 16.01 16.97 16.62
CA LYS A 7 16.78 18.19 16.87
C LYS A 7 17.68 18.51 15.66
N PRO A 8 17.78 19.79 15.24
CA PRO A 8 18.53 20.21 14.02
C PRO A 8 20.04 20.28 14.23
N VAL A 9 20.62 19.26 14.80
CA VAL A 9 22.05 19.21 15.16
C VAL A 9 22.95 18.99 13.93
N THR A 10 22.47 18.26 12.91
CA THR A 10 23.22 17.96 11.70
C THR A 10 22.39 18.27 10.45
N PRO A 11 22.99 18.47 9.26
CA PRO A 11 22.25 18.66 8.01
C PRO A 11 21.23 17.54 7.73
N GLY A 12 21.54 16.30 8.09
CA GLY A 12 20.68 15.14 7.89
C GLY A 12 19.53 15.01 8.90
N THR A 13 19.57 15.73 10.03
CA THR A 13 18.54 15.73 11.07
C THR A 13 17.68 16.98 11.05
N ARG A 14 18.19 18.10 10.50
CA ARG A 14 17.53 19.41 10.47
C ARG A 14 16.07 19.37 10.01
N PHE A 15 15.79 18.67 8.91
CA PHE A 15 14.44 18.58 8.32
C PHE A 15 13.82 17.19 8.49
N ARG A 16 14.41 16.36 9.34
CA ARG A 16 13.93 14.99 9.51
C ARG A 16 12.72 14.93 10.42
N VAL A 17 11.66 14.27 9.92
CA VAL A 17 10.51 13.81 10.70
C VAL A 17 10.53 12.29 10.68
N ALA A 18 10.74 11.67 11.84
CA ALA A 18 10.85 10.21 11.98
C ALA A 18 9.54 9.61 12.51
N PRO A 19 9.19 8.36 12.15
CA PRO A 19 8.13 7.65 12.85
C PRO A 19 8.51 7.43 14.31
N ALA A 20 7.55 7.57 15.23
CA ALA A 20 7.77 7.39 16.66
C ALA A 20 7.80 5.90 17.07
N PHE A 21 7.06 5.05 16.34
CA PHE A 21 6.90 3.61 16.59
C PHE A 21 6.18 3.26 17.91
N ASP A 22 5.38 4.18 18.43
CA ASP A 22 4.68 4.01 19.72
C ASP A 22 3.68 2.84 19.70
N GLU A 23 3.13 2.50 18.53
CA GLU A 23 2.16 1.42 18.32
C GLU A 23 2.79 0.02 18.30
N ILE A 24 4.12 -0.08 18.19
CA ILE A 24 4.81 -1.35 18.01
C ILE A 24 5.02 -2.03 19.37
N THR A 25 4.50 -3.24 19.50
CA THR A 25 4.58 -4.02 20.73
C THR A 25 5.63 -5.12 20.70
N ALA A 26 6.13 -5.50 19.50
CA ALA A 26 7.17 -6.51 19.37
C ALA A 26 8.24 -6.08 18.34
N SER A 27 9.51 -6.29 18.70
CA SER A 27 10.68 -5.94 17.88
C SER A 27 11.11 -7.05 16.91
N ARG A 28 10.75 -8.30 17.20
CA ARG A 28 11.13 -9.48 16.42
C ARG A 28 9.91 -10.08 15.72
N PRO A 29 9.99 -10.38 14.41
CA PRO A 29 8.92 -11.02 13.69
C PRO A 29 8.85 -12.54 13.98
N GLU A 30 7.66 -13.12 13.80
CA GLU A 30 7.45 -14.57 13.88
C GLU A 30 8.23 -15.29 12.76
N LYS A 31 9.13 -16.21 13.13
CA LYS A 31 10.06 -16.86 12.20
C LYS A 31 9.35 -17.71 11.15
N SER A 32 8.29 -18.43 11.54
CA SER A 32 7.50 -19.28 10.65
C SER A 32 6.81 -18.53 9.51
N LEU A 33 6.55 -17.23 9.71
CA LEU A 33 5.88 -16.36 8.74
C LEU A 33 6.86 -15.47 7.95
N LEU A 34 8.15 -15.84 7.90
CA LEU A 34 9.17 -15.13 7.14
C LEU A 34 9.63 -15.91 5.92
N ALA A 35 9.70 -15.24 4.79
CA ALA A 35 10.27 -15.78 3.56
C ALA A 35 11.43 -14.92 3.03
N PRO A 36 12.34 -15.50 2.23
CA PRO A 36 13.38 -14.74 1.55
C PRO A 36 12.76 -13.73 0.57
N LEU A 37 13.30 -12.52 0.52
CA LEU A 37 12.93 -11.51 -0.46
C LEU A 37 14.08 -11.25 -1.42
N LYS A 38 14.03 -11.84 -2.61
CA LYS A 38 15.01 -11.59 -3.68
C LYS A 38 14.82 -10.19 -4.25
N LYS A 39 15.94 -9.46 -4.45
CA LYS A 39 15.94 -8.14 -5.06
C LYS A 39 16.27 -8.27 -6.55
N SER A 40 15.35 -7.87 -7.42
CA SER A 40 15.55 -7.92 -8.87
C SER A 40 16.40 -6.76 -9.42
N GLY A 41 16.62 -5.69 -8.64
CA GLY A 41 17.29 -4.50 -9.11
C GLY A 41 16.59 -3.80 -10.28
N GLY A 42 15.28 -4.00 -10.42
CA GLY A 42 14.47 -3.46 -11.52
C GLY A 42 14.58 -4.24 -12.83
N ARG A 43 15.13 -5.47 -12.80
CA ARG A 43 15.22 -6.36 -13.96
C ARG A 43 14.05 -7.34 -13.98
N ASN A 44 13.60 -7.69 -15.18
CA ASN A 44 12.62 -8.75 -15.40
C ASN A 44 13.28 -10.15 -15.39
N ASN A 45 12.52 -11.19 -15.72
CA ASN A 45 13.00 -12.58 -15.81
C ASN A 45 14.06 -12.79 -16.92
N GLU A 46 14.08 -11.91 -17.95
CA GLU A 46 15.08 -11.93 -19.03
C GLU A 46 16.33 -11.09 -18.70
N GLY A 47 16.45 -10.53 -17.50
CA GLY A 47 17.55 -9.65 -17.11
C GLY A 47 17.46 -8.22 -17.65
N LYS A 48 16.45 -7.87 -18.45
CA LYS A 48 16.25 -6.53 -19.00
C LYS A 48 15.74 -5.56 -17.94
N MET A 49 16.26 -4.34 -17.93
CA MET A 49 15.83 -3.29 -17.00
C MET A 49 14.45 -2.75 -17.39
N THR A 50 13.41 -3.14 -16.67
CA THR A 50 12.04 -2.65 -16.85
C THR A 50 11.69 -1.49 -15.90
N ALA A 51 12.29 -1.46 -14.70
CA ALA A 51 12.14 -0.38 -13.72
C ALA A 51 13.50 0.23 -13.39
N ARG A 52 13.70 1.51 -13.74
CA ARG A 52 14.94 2.24 -13.49
C ARG A 52 15.02 2.73 -12.04
N TYR A 53 16.23 3.05 -11.59
CA TYR A 53 16.50 3.67 -10.30
C TYR A 53 16.13 2.82 -9.09
N ILE A 54 16.09 1.50 -9.25
CA ILE A 54 15.89 0.52 -8.20
C ILE A 54 17.18 -0.28 -8.01
N GLY A 55 17.58 -0.47 -6.75
CA GLY A 55 18.74 -1.31 -6.42
C GLY A 55 19.40 -0.93 -5.10
N GLY A 56 20.20 -1.85 -4.57
CA GLY A 56 20.81 -1.72 -3.25
C GLY A 56 19.77 -1.73 -2.12
N GLY A 57 20.02 -0.90 -1.11
CA GLY A 57 19.19 -0.80 0.09
C GLY A 57 19.42 -1.93 1.08
N HIS A 58 18.86 -1.77 2.29
CA HIS A 58 19.00 -2.73 3.38
C HIS A 58 18.40 -4.10 3.03
N LYS A 59 19.02 -5.20 3.49
CA LYS A 59 18.49 -6.57 3.36
C LYS A 59 17.14 -6.67 4.09
N ARG A 60 16.13 -7.26 3.44
CA ARG A 60 14.79 -7.44 4.00
C ARG A 60 14.33 -8.88 3.87
N ARG A 61 13.43 -9.29 4.75
CA ARG A 61 12.66 -10.52 4.62
C ARG A 61 11.21 -10.19 4.32
N LEU A 62 10.54 -11.02 3.54
CA LEU A 62 9.11 -10.93 3.30
C LEU A 62 8.36 -11.45 4.53
N ARG A 63 7.32 -10.74 4.98
CA ARG A 63 6.31 -11.25 5.91
C ARG A 63 5.18 -11.81 5.10
N ILE A 64 4.81 -13.05 5.39
CA ILE A 64 3.65 -13.70 4.77
C ILE A 64 2.42 -13.14 5.47
N VAL A 65 1.73 -12.23 4.78
CA VAL A 65 0.52 -11.55 5.30
C VAL A 65 -0.70 -12.18 4.63
N ASP A 66 -1.67 -12.55 5.44
CA ASP A 66 -2.95 -13.06 4.98
C ASP A 66 -3.83 -11.92 4.48
N PHE A 67 -3.92 -11.81 3.15
CA PHE A 67 -4.81 -10.86 2.49
C PHE A 67 -6.17 -11.46 2.15
N GLN A 68 -6.29 -12.78 2.19
CA GLN A 68 -7.52 -13.48 1.83
C GLN A 68 -8.50 -13.55 2.99
N ARG A 69 -7.99 -13.71 4.22
CA ARG A 69 -8.81 -13.87 5.42
C ARG A 69 -9.80 -15.03 5.29
N SER A 70 -9.37 -16.12 4.63
CA SER A 70 -10.22 -17.25 4.27
C SER A 70 -10.54 -18.21 5.42
N LYS A 71 -9.95 -18.03 6.60
CA LYS A 71 -10.21 -18.87 7.78
C LYS A 71 -11.47 -18.39 8.48
N PHE A 72 -12.61 -18.92 8.04
CA PHE A 72 -13.93 -18.49 8.49
C PHE A 72 -14.34 -19.14 9.82
N GLY A 73 -15.05 -18.38 10.66
CA GLY A 73 -15.64 -18.85 11.91
C GLY A 73 -14.64 -19.10 13.05
N VAL A 74 -13.34 -19.06 12.81
CA VAL A 74 -12.34 -19.31 13.85
C VAL A 74 -11.87 -17.97 14.43
N PRO A 75 -12.10 -17.72 15.74
CA PRO A 75 -11.61 -16.51 16.39
C PRO A 75 -10.08 -16.51 16.50
N ALA A 76 -9.50 -15.34 16.32
CA ALA A 76 -8.07 -15.14 16.47
C ALA A 76 -7.79 -13.95 17.40
N THR A 77 -6.86 -14.13 18.32
CA THR A 77 -6.43 -13.08 19.26
C THR A 77 -5.24 -12.33 18.69
N VAL A 78 -5.25 -11.02 18.77
CA VAL A 78 -4.13 -10.15 18.40
C VAL A 78 -3.03 -10.30 19.44
N LYS A 79 -1.89 -10.88 19.06
CA LYS A 79 -0.75 -11.12 19.94
C LYS A 79 0.22 -9.94 20.00
N SER A 80 0.48 -9.31 18.85
CA SER A 80 1.41 -8.18 18.73
C SER A 80 1.10 -7.32 17.52
N ILE A 81 1.54 -6.06 17.58
CA ILE A 81 1.58 -5.13 16.43
C ILE A 81 3.06 -4.94 16.07
N GLU A 82 3.40 -5.12 14.79
CA GLU A 82 4.78 -5.20 14.34
C GLU A 82 5.08 -4.27 13.15
N TYR A 83 6.36 -3.92 13.03
CA TYR A 83 6.90 -3.20 11.89
C TYR A 83 7.18 -4.14 10.70
N ASP A 84 6.67 -3.80 9.51
CA ASP A 84 7.08 -4.46 8.26
C ASP A 84 7.86 -3.49 7.37
N PRO A 85 9.14 -3.77 7.03
CA PRO A 85 9.95 -2.93 6.16
C PRO A 85 9.50 -2.93 4.69
N ASN A 86 8.54 -3.79 4.31
CA ASN A 86 8.09 -3.95 2.92
C ASN A 86 6.82 -3.16 2.62
N ARG A 87 6.19 -2.58 3.64
CA ARG A 87 4.97 -1.77 3.51
C ARG A 87 4.97 -0.58 4.44
N THR A 88 4.09 0.36 4.20
CA THR A 88 3.91 1.54 5.03
C THR A 88 3.03 1.28 6.25
N ALA A 89 2.08 0.34 6.12
CA ALA A 89 1.18 -0.09 7.19
C ALA A 89 1.91 -0.96 8.22
N ARG A 90 1.44 -0.95 9.48
CA ARG A 90 1.79 -1.95 10.48
C ARG A 90 1.11 -3.27 10.17
N ILE A 91 1.62 -4.36 10.74
CA ILE A 91 1.01 -5.69 10.67
C ILE A 91 0.70 -6.16 12.08
N ALA A 92 -0.37 -6.93 12.24
CA ALA A 92 -0.76 -7.56 13.49
C ALA A 92 -0.55 -9.07 13.39
N LEU A 93 0.10 -9.65 14.39
CA LEU A 93 0.25 -11.10 14.53
C LEU A 93 -1.00 -11.65 15.22
N LEU A 94 -1.66 -12.58 14.59
CA LEU A 94 -2.83 -13.29 15.08
C LEU A 94 -2.48 -14.70 15.52
N TYR A 95 -3.03 -15.12 16.65
CA TYR A 95 -3.07 -16.50 17.11
C TYR A 95 -4.51 -16.98 17.05
N TYR A 96 -4.77 -17.96 16.19
CA TYR A 96 -6.08 -18.59 16.09
C TYR A 96 -6.30 -19.61 17.19
N ALA A 97 -7.57 -19.87 17.53
CA ALA A 97 -7.93 -20.84 18.56
C ALA A 97 -7.42 -22.26 18.28
N ASP A 98 -7.20 -22.60 17.01
CA ASP A 98 -6.62 -23.88 16.57
C ASP A 98 -5.08 -23.90 16.55
N GLY A 99 -4.40 -22.89 17.09
CA GLY A 99 -2.95 -22.80 17.15
C GLY A 99 -2.28 -22.24 15.90
N ALA A 100 -3.00 -21.99 14.81
CA ALA A 100 -2.42 -21.38 13.62
C ALA A 100 -2.05 -19.91 13.89
N LYS A 101 -0.98 -19.45 13.22
CA LYS A 101 -0.52 -18.06 13.28
C LYS A 101 -0.66 -17.40 11.91
N ALA A 102 -1.04 -16.14 11.85
CA ALA A 102 -1.06 -15.36 10.63
C ALA A 102 -0.75 -13.88 10.89
N TYR A 103 -0.19 -13.19 9.90
CA TYR A 103 -0.13 -11.74 9.88
C TYR A 103 -1.31 -11.16 9.11
N ILE A 104 -1.88 -10.10 9.63
CA ILE A 104 -2.84 -9.25 8.91
C ILE A 104 -2.33 -7.81 8.84
N ILE A 105 -2.94 -6.98 7.97
CA ILE A 105 -2.74 -5.53 8.05
C ILE A 105 -3.39 -5.05 9.34
N ALA A 106 -2.66 -4.30 10.16
CA ALA A 106 -3.20 -3.72 11.39
C ALA A 106 -4.10 -2.53 11.06
N PRO A 107 -5.41 -2.59 11.35
CA PRO A 107 -6.27 -1.42 11.29
C PRO A 107 -5.96 -0.41 12.39
N GLU A 108 -6.40 0.81 12.20
CA GLU A 108 -6.32 1.87 13.21
C GLU A 108 -7.15 1.48 14.42
N GLY A 109 -6.60 1.71 15.63
CA GLY A 109 -7.29 1.42 16.89
C GLY A 109 -7.27 -0.04 17.33
N LEU A 110 -6.69 -0.97 16.53
CA LEU A 110 -6.56 -2.36 16.95
C LEU A 110 -5.58 -2.48 18.13
N GLN A 111 -5.98 -3.19 19.18
CA GLN A 111 -5.16 -3.40 20.38
C GLN A 111 -4.75 -4.87 20.55
N VAL A 112 -3.65 -5.09 21.27
CA VAL A 112 -3.22 -6.42 21.68
C VAL A 112 -4.26 -7.01 22.64
N GLY A 113 -4.58 -8.29 22.47
CA GLY A 113 -5.63 -8.99 23.21
C GLY A 113 -7.01 -8.96 22.59
N GLN A 114 -7.28 -8.07 21.63
CA GLN A 114 -8.56 -8.07 20.93
C GLN A 114 -8.72 -9.34 20.08
N THR A 115 -9.97 -9.78 19.96
CA THR A 115 -10.35 -10.91 19.11
C THR A 115 -10.83 -10.39 17.77
N VAL A 116 -10.38 -11.01 16.69
CA VAL A 116 -10.83 -10.74 15.31
C VAL A 116 -11.31 -12.02 14.65
N ILE A 117 -12.37 -11.91 13.89
CA ILE A 117 -13.00 -13.06 13.18
C ILE A 117 -13.14 -12.73 11.70
N SER A 118 -13.09 -13.77 10.87
CA SER A 118 -13.40 -13.69 9.45
C SER A 118 -14.58 -14.62 9.16
N GLY A 119 -15.48 -14.21 8.30
CA GLY A 119 -16.65 -15.05 7.95
C GLY A 119 -17.46 -14.42 6.84
N GLU A 120 -18.53 -15.09 6.43
CA GLU A 120 -19.47 -14.53 5.46
C GLU A 120 -20.22 -13.34 6.04
N LYS A 121 -20.71 -13.50 7.28
CA LYS A 121 -21.42 -12.49 8.06
C LYS A 121 -20.94 -12.53 9.50
N VAL A 122 -20.25 -11.49 9.95
CA VAL A 122 -19.74 -11.32 11.32
C VAL A 122 -20.06 -9.91 11.82
N ALA A 123 -19.88 -9.64 13.10
CA ALA A 123 -20.08 -8.30 13.64
C ALA A 123 -19.17 -7.29 12.92
N PRO A 124 -19.66 -6.09 12.54
CA PRO A 124 -18.90 -5.08 11.81
C PRO A 124 -17.93 -4.31 12.71
N GLU A 125 -17.11 -5.03 13.48
CA GLU A 125 -16.10 -4.49 14.36
C GLU A 125 -14.75 -4.32 13.64
N VAL A 126 -13.91 -3.41 14.15
CA VAL A 126 -12.59 -3.11 13.58
C VAL A 126 -11.71 -4.35 13.57
N GLY A 127 -11.21 -4.72 12.39
CA GLY A 127 -10.35 -5.90 12.20
C GLY A 127 -11.10 -7.15 11.72
N ASN A 128 -12.41 -7.22 11.86
CA ASN A 128 -13.23 -8.31 11.33
C ASN A 128 -13.32 -8.22 9.81
N ALA A 129 -13.29 -9.38 9.14
CA ALA A 129 -13.38 -9.45 7.68
C ALA A 129 -14.61 -10.25 7.26
N MET A 130 -15.37 -9.72 6.29
CA MET A 130 -16.59 -10.37 5.81
C MET A 130 -16.87 -10.04 4.33
N HIS A 131 -17.85 -10.71 3.77
CA HIS A 131 -18.37 -10.37 2.44
C HIS A 131 -18.97 -8.97 2.44
N MET A 132 -18.62 -8.17 1.42
CA MET A 132 -19.02 -6.76 1.36
C MET A 132 -20.53 -6.56 1.33
N VAL A 133 -21.30 -7.52 0.81
CA VAL A 133 -22.75 -7.45 0.81
C VAL A 133 -23.34 -7.43 2.23
N ASN A 134 -22.64 -7.99 3.20
CA ASN A 134 -23.07 -8.07 4.60
C ASN A 134 -22.58 -6.90 5.46
N ILE A 135 -21.72 -6.05 4.92
CA ILE A 135 -21.22 -4.86 5.63
C ILE A 135 -22.26 -3.74 5.54
N PRO A 136 -22.60 -3.04 6.63
CA PRO A 136 -23.52 -1.90 6.59
C PRO A 136 -23.03 -0.79 5.65
N MET A 137 -23.97 -0.09 5.00
CA MET A 137 -23.67 1.09 4.19
C MET A 137 -23.06 2.19 5.06
N GLY A 138 -22.18 3.00 4.46
CA GLY A 138 -21.43 4.04 5.18
C GLY A 138 -20.17 3.52 5.88
N THR A 139 -20.05 2.21 6.12
CA THR A 139 -18.89 1.63 6.83
C THR A 139 -17.59 1.84 6.07
N ILE A 140 -16.53 2.17 6.82
CA ILE A 140 -15.17 2.30 6.33
C ILE A 140 -14.51 0.92 6.37
N VAL A 141 -13.86 0.55 5.26
CA VAL A 141 -13.22 -0.75 5.08
C VAL A 141 -11.83 -0.61 4.47
N HIS A 142 -11.02 -1.61 4.65
CA HIS A 142 -9.71 -1.75 4.01
C HIS A 142 -9.47 -3.18 3.52
N ASN A 143 -8.31 -3.45 2.93
CA ASN A 143 -7.98 -4.79 2.40
C ASN A 143 -9.06 -5.36 1.48
N VAL A 144 -9.58 -4.54 0.58
CA VAL A 144 -10.74 -4.87 -0.26
C VAL A 144 -10.34 -5.74 -1.44
N GLU A 145 -11.03 -6.84 -1.64
CA GLU A 145 -10.86 -7.71 -2.81
C GLU A 145 -11.47 -7.10 -4.08
N LEU A 146 -10.92 -7.47 -5.23
CA LEU A 146 -11.47 -7.18 -6.56
C LEU A 146 -12.09 -8.40 -7.24
N LYS A 147 -11.66 -9.59 -6.85
CA LYS A 147 -12.16 -10.88 -7.32
C LYS A 147 -12.26 -11.80 -6.12
N PRO A 148 -13.35 -12.57 -5.98
CA PRO A 148 -13.52 -13.46 -4.84
C PRO A 148 -12.36 -14.44 -4.69
N GLY A 149 -11.88 -14.63 -3.47
CA GLY A 149 -10.81 -15.56 -3.11
C GLY A 149 -9.40 -15.18 -3.56
N LYS A 150 -9.22 -14.03 -4.25
CA LYS A 150 -7.89 -13.59 -4.67
C LYS A 150 -7.10 -12.87 -3.58
N GLY A 151 -7.76 -12.45 -2.53
CA GLY A 151 -7.20 -11.62 -1.46
C GLY A 151 -7.28 -10.11 -1.76
N GLY A 152 -7.24 -9.34 -0.71
CA GLY A 152 -7.37 -7.88 -0.76
C GLY A 152 -6.33 -7.23 -1.66
N ALA A 153 -6.77 -6.32 -2.51
CA ALA A 153 -5.94 -5.60 -3.48
C ALA A 153 -5.98 -4.07 -3.29
N LEU A 154 -7.07 -3.52 -2.77
CA LEU A 154 -7.29 -2.09 -2.58
C LEU A 154 -7.20 -1.70 -1.10
N ALA A 155 -6.90 -0.42 -0.83
CA ALA A 155 -6.83 0.15 0.52
C ALA A 155 -5.95 -0.66 1.50
N ARG A 156 -4.66 -0.85 1.16
CA ARG A 156 -3.69 -1.62 1.97
C ARG A 156 -2.52 -0.79 2.48
N SER A 157 -2.38 0.44 2.03
CA SER A 157 -1.31 1.33 2.49
C SER A 157 -1.71 2.04 3.77
N ALA A 158 -0.72 2.52 4.54
CA ALA A 158 -0.94 3.29 5.77
C ALA A 158 -1.98 4.41 5.57
N GLY A 159 -2.94 4.52 6.48
CA GLY A 159 -4.04 5.48 6.41
C GLY A 159 -5.03 5.23 5.25
N GLY A 160 -4.85 4.14 4.48
CA GLY A 160 -5.72 3.83 3.35
C GLY A 160 -7.06 3.25 3.80
N TYR A 161 -8.14 3.70 3.17
CA TYR A 161 -9.49 3.20 3.43
C TYR A 161 -10.33 3.26 2.17
N ALA A 162 -11.44 2.56 2.16
CA ALA A 162 -12.50 2.68 1.18
C ALA A 162 -13.84 2.75 1.94
N GLN A 163 -14.87 3.32 1.34
CA GLN A 163 -16.19 3.46 1.98
C GLN A 163 -17.25 2.72 1.14
N ILE A 164 -18.07 1.94 1.80
CA ILE A 164 -19.24 1.31 1.17
C ILE A 164 -20.33 2.37 1.06
N VAL A 165 -20.72 2.69 -0.18
CA VAL A 165 -21.70 3.76 -0.45
C VAL A 165 -23.10 3.19 -0.69
N ALA A 166 -23.18 2.14 -1.51
CA ALA A 166 -24.45 1.48 -1.85
C ALA A 166 -24.21 -0.02 -2.07
N ARG A 167 -25.24 -0.80 -1.97
CA ARG A 167 -25.21 -2.24 -2.26
C ARG A 167 -26.47 -2.66 -3.01
N ASP A 168 -26.25 -3.47 -4.03
CA ASP A 168 -27.26 -4.17 -4.78
C ASP A 168 -27.14 -5.68 -4.53
N ALA A 169 -28.03 -6.48 -5.08
CA ALA A 169 -28.01 -7.93 -4.93
C ALA A 169 -26.66 -8.58 -5.34
N ARG A 170 -26.00 -8.06 -6.38
CA ARG A 170 -24.79 -8.63 -6.95
C ARG A 170 -23.54 -7.77 -6.70
N TYR A 171 -23.69 -6.45 -6.67
CA TYR A 171 -22.57 -5.53 -6.60
C TYR A 171 -22.67 -4.58 -5.41
N VAL A 172 -21.53 -4.18 -4.91
CA VAL A 172 -21.39 -3.13 -3.90
C VAL A 172 -20.64 -1.96 -4.52
N THR A 173 -21.19 -0.76 -4.35
CA THR A 173 -20.53 0.49 -4.76
C THR A 173 -19.58 0.94 -3.67
N VAL A 174 -18.30 1.02 -4.02
CA VAL A 174 -17.23 1.38 -3.09
C VAL A 174 -16.55 2.67 -3.56
N LYS A 175 -16.47 3.67 -2.67
CA LYS A 175 -15.68 4.89 -2.86
C LYS A 175 -14.26 4.63 -2.41
N LEU A 176 -13.31 4.76 -3.34
CA LEU A 176 -11.89 4.53 -3.10
C LEU A 176 -11.18 5.80 -2.56
N PRO A 177 -9.97 5.67 -1.98
CA PRO A 177 -9.19 6.82 -1.50
C PRO A 177 -8.91 7.88 -2.56
N SER A 178 -8.93 7.50 -3.84
CA SER A 178 -8.76 8.41 -4.98
C SER A 178 -10.00 9.24 -5.31
N GLY A 179 -11.14 8.98 -4.66
CA GLY A 179 -12.45 9.54 -5.01
C GLY A 179 -13.20 8.77 -6.11
N GLU A 180 -12.58 7.77 -6.76
CA GLU A 180 -13.23 6.92 -7.75
C GLU A 180 -14.32 6.07 -7.07
N MET A 181 -15.53 6.06 -7.63
CA MET A 181 -16.59 5.13 -7.22
C MET A 181 -16.61 3.93 -8.17
N ARG A 182 -16.61 2.73 -7.58
CA ARG A 182 -16.43 1.49 -8.31
C ARG A 182 -17.38 0.40 -7.82
N LEU A 183 -17.90 -0.38 -8.78
CA LEU A 183 -18.62 -1.61 -8.52
C LEU A 183 -17.66 -2.76 -8.21
N ILE A 184 -17.93 -3.48 -7.13
CA ILE A 184 -17.22 -4.70 -6.75
C ILE A 184 -18.25 -5.77 -6.42
N LEU A 185 -17.98 -7.03 -6.73
CA LEU A 185 -18.89 -8.13 -6.42
C LEU A 185 -19.13 -8.21 -4.91
N GLY A 186 -20.39 -8.38 -4.49
CA GLY A 186 -20.78 -8.42 -3.08
C GLY A 186 -20.15 -9.55 -2.28
N VAL A 187 -19.80 -10.66 -2.94
CA VAL A 187 -19.10 -11.82 -2.35
C VAL A 187 -17.60 -11.60 -2.15
N CYS A 188 -17.04 -10.48 -2.62
CA CYS A 188 -15.66 -10.12 -2.32
C CYS A 188 -15.51 -9.75 -0.84
N MET A 189 -14.37 -10.10 -0.26
CA MET A 189 -14.05 -9.83 1.14
C MET A 189 -13.53 -8.40 1.33
N ALA A 190 -13.85 -7.81 2.47
CA ALA A 190 -13.22 -6.59 2.97
C ALA A 190 -13.06 -6.68 4.49
N THR A 191 -12.11 -5.93 5.03
CA THR A 191 -11.89 -5.83 6.48
C THR A 191 -12.38 -4.48 6.98
N VAL A 192 -13.12 -4.47 8.09
CA VAL A 192 -13.70 -3.26 8.69
C VAL A 192 -12.60 -2.39 9.31
N GLY A 193 -12.72 -1.08 9.15
CA GLY A 193 -11.80 -0.05 9.67
C GLY A 193 -10.85 0.53 8.63
N THR A 194 -10.07 1.53 9.03
CA THR A 194 -8.97 2.14 8.26
C THR A 194 -7.66 1.42 8.52
N VAL A 195 -6.71 1.48 7.60
CA VAL A 195 -5.36 0.99 7.84
C VAL A 195 -4.64 1.91 8.82
N GLY A 196 -3.99 1.36 9.83
CA GLY A 196 -3.21 2.11 10.82
C GLY A 196 -2.01 2.86 10.25
N ASN A 197 -1.31 3.60 11.12
CA ASN A 197 -0.14 4.42 10.79
C ASN A 197 -0.43 5.55 9.79
N ALA A 198 -1.58 6.22 9.90
CA ALA A 198 -2.02 7.29 9.00
C ALA A 198 -0.99 8.43 8.85
N ASP A 199 -0.26 8.76 9.93
CA ASP A 199 0.80 9.78 9.95
C ASP A 199 2.06 9.42 9.12
N HIS A 200 2.11 8.24 8.49
CA HIS A 200 3.24 7.87 7.62
C HIS A 200 3.49 8.89 6.49
N MET A 201 2.45 9.53 6.01
CA MET A 201 2.55 10.59 5.00
C MET A 201 3.37 11.80 5.46
N ASN A 202 3.43 12.04 6.76
CA ASN A 202 4.16 13.16 7.39
C ASN A 202 5.65 12.86 7.61
N VAL A 203 6.13 11.64 7.30
CA VAL A 203 7.53 11.24 7.46
C VAL A 203 8.41 11.93 6.42
N VAL A 204 9.43 12.67 6.88
CA VAL A 204 10.42 13.31 6.04
C VAL A 204 11.78 12.63 6.24
N LEU A 205 12.36 12.14 5.16
CA LEU A 205 13.61 11.37 5.21
C LEU A 205 14.83 12.22 5.62
N GLY A 206 14.85 13.49 5.31
CA GLY A 206 15.87 14.46 5.70
C GLY A 206 17.19 14.41 4.91
N LYS A 207 17.56 13.29 4.31
CA LYS A 207 18.78 13.15 3.47
C LYS A 207 18.64 12.12 2.36
N ALA A 208 19.38 12.30 1.27
CA ALA A 208 19.41 11.41 0.11
C ALA A 208 19.84 9.97 0.46
N GLY A 209 20.79 9.81 1.40
CA GLY A 209 21.27 8.51 1.85
C GLY A 209 20.17 7.60 2.40
N ARG A 210 19.10 8.16 3.01
CA ARG A 210 17.95 7.37 3.46
C ARG A 210 17.16 6.76 2.30
N LYS A 211 16.99 7.49 1.19
CA LYS A 211 16.41 6.92 -0.04
C LYS A 211 17.27 5.78 -0.57
N ARG A 212 18.61 5.92 -0.49
CA ARG A 212 19.53 4.83 -0.86
C ARG A 212 19.32 3.58 0.00
N TRP A 213 19.13 3.75 1.31
CA TRP A 213 18.83 2.63 2.22
C TRP A 213 17.50 1.94 1.92
N LEU A 214 16.55 2.68 1.38
CA LEU A 214 15.26 2.12 0.92
C LEU A 214 15.36 1.41 -0.46
N GLY A 215 16.52 1.47 -1.12
CA GLY A 215 16.73 0.85 -2.43
C GLY A 215 16.41 1.76 -3.62
N VAL A 216 16.22 3.06 -3.39
CA VAL A 216 15.98 4.05 -4.44
C VAL A 216 17.32 4.65 -4.86
N ARG A 217 17.69 4.53 -6.12
CA ARG A 217 18.90 5.14 -6.70
C ARG A 217 18.63 6.58 -7.14
N PRO A 218 19.68 7.42 -7.25
CA PRO A 218 19.56 8.76 -7.80
C PRO A 218 18.97 8.76 -9.20
N ARG A 219 18.22 9.81 -9.54
CA ARG A 219 17.56 9.97 -10.84
C ARG A 219 18.09 11.21 -11.55
N THR A 220 18.60 11.01 -12.78
CA THR A 220 18.94 12.10 -13.69
C THR A 220 17.71 12.57 -14.43
N ARG A 221 17.51 13.89 -14.55
CA ARG A 221 16.43 14.49 -15.31
C ARG A 221 16.71 14.37 -16.81
N GLY A 222 15.68 14.16 -17.64
CA GLY A 222 15.83 14.06 -19.09
C GLY A 222 16.47 15.31 -19.74
N VAL A 223 16.19 16.50 -19.19
CA VAL A 223 16.81 17.77 -19.64
C VAL A 223 18.34 17.81 -19.43
N ALA A 224 18.87 17.04 -18.49
CA ALA A 224 20.31 16.97 -18.22
C ALA A 224 21.01 15.82 -18.95
N MET A 225 20.34 15.20 -19.92
CA MET A 225 20.88 14.13 -20.75
C MET A 225 21.23 14.66 -22.14
N ASN A 226 21.93 13.85 -22.92
CA ASN A 226 22.19 14.14 -24.34
C ASN A 226 20.94 13.81 -25.19
N PRO A 227 20.83 14.38 -26.42
CA PRO A 227 19.69 14.11 -27.32
C PRO A 227 19.48 12.63 -27.62
N VAL A 228 20.54 11.84 -27.69
CA VAL A 228 20.50 10.38 -27.93
C VAL A 228 19.83 9.62 -26.80
N ASP A 229 19.92 10.12 -25.55
CA ASP A 229 19.42 9.42 -24.37
C ASP A 229 17.98 9.80 -24.00
N HIS A 230 17.58 11.01 -24.39
CA HIS A 230 16.25 11.51 -24.00
C HIS A 230 15.74 12.60 -24.99
N PRO A 231 14.45 12.57 -25.37
CA PRO A 231 13.86 13.59 -26.28
C PRO A 231 13.95 15.04 -25.77
N MET A 232 14.21 15.25 -24.50
CA MET A 232 14.37 16.56 -23.90
C MET A 232 15.86 16.89 -23.60
N GLY A 233 16.78 16.07 -24.07
CA GLY A 233 18.21 16.27 -23.91
C GLY A 233 18.78 17.23 -24.93
N GLY A 234 19.99 17.74 -24.64
CA GLY A 234 20.72 18.67 -25.50
C GLY A 234 20.42 20.13 -25.24
N GLY A 235 20.98 21.01 -26.06
CA GLY A 235 20.91 22.46 -25.94
C GLY A 235 22.05 23.04 -25.12
N GLU A 236 22.26 24.36 -25.22
CA GLU A 236 23.20 25.11 -24.41
C GLU A 236 22.54 25.57 -23.11
N GLY A 237 23.21 25.33 -22.00
CA GLY A 237 22.73 25.73 -20.67
C GLY A 237 21.42 25.06 -20.29
N ARG A 238 20.48 25.85 -19.79
CA ARG A 238 19.18 25.39 -19.26
C ARG A 238 18.11 25.34 -20.37
N SER A 239 18.24 24.41 -21.30
CA SER A 239 17.20 24.20 -22.33
C SER A 239 16.00 23.42 -21.78
N SER A 240 14.77 23.86 -22.10
CA SER A 240 13.54 23.20 -21.66
C SER A 240 13.12 22.01 -22.55
N GLY A 241 13.66 21.89 -23.78
CA GLY A 241 13.38 20.80 -24.69
C GLY A 241 11.91 20.70 -25.17
N GLY A 242 11.11 21.77 -25.05
CA GLY A 242 9.71 21.84 -25.46
C GLY A 242 8.73 21.14 -24.50
N HIS A 243 7.65 20.58 -25.02
CA HIS A 243 6.61 19.93 -24.21
C HIS A 243 7.16 18.69 -23.47
N PRO A 244 6.91 18.54 -22.15
CA PRO A 244 7.46 17.46 -21.36
C PRO A 244 7.14 16.07 -21.93
N ARG A 245 8.17 15.27 -22.18
CA ARG A 245 8.08 13.92 -22.73
C ARG A 245 8.80 12.91 -21.84
N SER A 246 8.37 11.65 -21.91
CA SER A 246 9.12 10.52 -21.39
C SER A 246 10.27 10.16 -22.35
N ARG A 247 11.18 9.29 -21.94
CA ARG A 247 12.25 8.77 -22.80
C ARG A 247 11.73 8.06 -24.06
N ASN A 248 10.50 7.55 -24.03
CA ASN A 248 9.85 6.89 -25.16
C ASN A 248 9.06 7.88 -26.05
N GLY A 249 9.28 9.19 -25.90
CA GLY A 249 8.59 10.24 -26.66
C GLY A 249 7.16 10.52 -26.24
N LEU A 250 6.60 9.77 -25.30
CA LEU A 250 5.21 9.97 -24.85
C LEU A 250 5.09 11.25 -24.03
N LEU A 251 4.04 12.04 -24.28
CA LEU A 251 3.72 13.23 -23.50
C LEU A 251 3.55 12.89 -22.01
N SER A 252 4.26 13.61 -21.14
CA SER A 252 4.24 13.39 -19.70
C SER A 252 3.11 14.12 -18.99
N LYS A 253 2.52 15.14 -19.64
CA LYS A 253 1.38 15.92 -19.14
C LYS A 253 0.22 15.85 -20.12
N GLY A 254 -0.99 15.82 -19.60
CA GLY A 254 -2.23 15.87 -20.37
C GLY A 254 -2.64 14.56 -21.07
N LYS A 255 -1.72 13.65 -21.34
CA LYS A 255 -2.05 12.38 -22.02
C LYS A 255 -2.81 11.42 -21.10
N LYS A 256 -4.00 11.02 -21.51
CA LYS A 256 -4.78 9.94 -20.87
C LYS A 256 -4.19 8.59 -21.29
N THR A 257 -3.53 7.89 -20.34
CA THR A 257 -2.85 6.61 -20.63
C THR A 257 -3.71 5.38 -20.42
N ARG A 258 -4.85 5.51 -19.72
CA ARG A 258 -5.79 4.39 -19.54
C ARG A 258 -6.46 4.06 -20.87
N SER A 259 -6.42 2.79 -21.28
CA SER A 259 -7.10 2.33 -22.49
C SER A 259 -8.62 2.55 -22.39
N PRO A 260 -9.26 3.19 -23.40
CA PRO A 260 -10.72 3.35 -23.44
C PRO A 260 -11.46 2.02 -23.46
N LYS A 261 -10.88 0.99 -24.09
CA LYS A 261 -11.48 -0.35 -24.23
C LYS A 261 -11.12 -1.30 -23.07
N LYS A 262 -10.54 -0.78 -21.97
CA LYS A 262 -10.17 -1.64 -20.85
C LYS A 262 -11.42 -2.26 -20.21
N TYR A 263 -11.47 -3.60 -20.11
CA TYR A 263 -12.60 -4.35 -19.54
C TYR A 263 -13.10 -3.80 -18.19
N SER A 264 -12.18 -3.36 -17.33
CA SER A 264 -12.53 -2.82 -16.00
C SER A 264 -13.20 -1.44 -16.02
N ASN A 265 -13.40 -0.82 -17.20
CA ASN A 265 -14.09 0.47 -17.28
C ASN A 265 -15.59 0.35 -16.93
N LYS A 266 -16.21 -0.80 -17.22
CA LYS A 266 -17.63 -1.06 -16.90
C LYS A 266 -17.93 -1.07 -15.41
N PHE A 267 -16.93 -1.24 -14.56
CA PHE A 267 -17.07 -1.24 -13.11
C PHE A 267 -16.81 0.13 -12.48
N ILE A 268 -16.51 1.16 -13.25
CA ILE A 268 -16.30 2.52 -12.74
C ILE A 268 -17.58 3.32 -12.97
N ILE A 269 -18.24 3.69 -11.87
CA ILE A 269 -19.44 4.55 -11.88
C ILE A 269 -19.03 6.00 -12.06
N SER A 270 -18.12 6.48 -11.21
CA SER A 270 -17.62 7.83 -11.24
C SER A 270 -16.09 7.82 -11.17
N LYS A 271 -15.44 8.61 -12.04
CA LYS A 271 -14.00 8.83 -11.97
C LYS A 271 -13.67 9.78 -10.84
N ARG A 272 -12.40 9.78 -10.41
CA ARG A 272 -11.92 10.79 -9.45
C ARG A 272 -12.24 12.20 -9.98
N SER A 273 -12.76 13.05 -9.14
CA SER A 273 -12.79 14.50 -9.38
C SER A 273 -11.36 15.02 -9.54
N LYS A 274 -11.18 16.01 -10.39
CA LYS A 274 -9.88 16.68 -10.57
C LYS A 274 -9.51 17.50 -9.34
#